data_61fed5ca0eb1440b7dd66948430f7e81
#
_entry.id   61fed5ca0eb1440b7dd66948430f7e81
#
_cell.length_a   1.000
_cell.length_b   1.000
_cell.length_c   1.000
_cell.angle_alpha   90.00
_cell.angle_beta   90.00
_cell.angle_gamma   90.00
#
_symmetry.space_group_name_H-M   'P 1'
#
loop_
_entity.id
_entity.type
_entity.pdbx_description
1 polymer ?
#
loop_
_entity_poly.entity_id
_entity_poly.type
_entity_poly.pdbx_seq_one_letter_code
_entity_poly.pdbx_strand_id
1 'polypeptide(L)'
;MEVYIKVQGEDLPTQFKYLSNEAYMTFVALDPNGRPRKVPELIPETEEELRRFEGALRRRQLRLILSGRMKPEDATELRKLFDEDFMHIEKA
;
A
#
# COMPACT_ATOMS: atom_id res chain seq x y z
N MET A 1 0.69 1.60 -9.81
CA MET A 1 -0.27 2.38 -8.99
C MET A 1 -1.17 1.43 -8.22
N GLU A 2 -1.33 1.68 -6.95
CA GLU A 2 -2.22 0.90 -6.09
C GLU A 2 -3.40 1.75 -5.65
N VAL A 3 -4.60 1.19 -5.69
CA VAL A 3 -5.84 1.85 -5.25
C VAL A 3 -6.41 1.08 -4.08
N TYR A 4 -6.69 1.79 -2.98
CA TYR A 4 -7.39 1.25 -1.82
C TYR A 4 -8.89 1.44 -2.01
N ILE A 5 -9.64 0.37 -1.85
CA ILE A 5 -11.10 0.37 -2.01
C ILE A 5 -11.73 -0.03 -0.68
N LYS A 6 -12.60 0.82 -0.18
CA LYS A 6 -13.37 0.59 1.04
C LYS A 6 -14.83 0.48 0.68
N VAL A 7 -15.46 -0.65 1.05
CA VAL A 7 -16.89 -0.88 0.82
C VAL A 7 -17.61 -0.77 2.15
N GLN A 8 -18.58 0.16 2.22
CA GLN A 8 -19.40 0.36 3.40
C GLN A 8 -20.85 -0.06 3.10
N GLY A 9 -21.45 -0.80 4.04
CA GLY A 9 -22.87 -1.07 4.01
C GLY A 9 -23.62 -0.08 4.90
N GLU A 10 -24.88 0.19 4.58
CA GLU A 10 -25.74 1.03 5.40
C GLU A 10 -27.08 0.32 5.61
N ASP A 11 -27.49 0.24 6.88
CA ASP A 11 -28.83 -0.21 7.22
C ASP A 11 -29.76 1.00 7.17
N LEU A 12 -30.62 1.06 6.16
CA LEU A 12 -31.49 2.22 5.90
C LEU A 12 -32.42 2.55 7.06
N PRO A 13 -33.10 1.58 7.70
CA PRO A 13 -33.99 1.89 8.82
C PRO A 13 -33.29 2.53 10.02
N THR A 14 -32.08 2.11 10.34
CA THR A 14 -31.33 2.61 11.50
C THR A 14 -30.26 3.63 11.13
N GLN A 15 -29.97 3.79 9.83
CA GLN A 15 -28.87 4.59 9.28
C GLN A 15 -27.50 4.15 9.82
N PHE A 16 -27.39 2.92 10.31
CA PHE A 16 -26.13 2.36 10.79
C PHE A 16 -25.23 2.04 9.61
N LYS A 17 -23.99 2.56 9.65
CA LYS A 17 -22.97 2.31 8.64
C LYS A 17 -21.96 1.32 9.20
N TYR A 18 -21.56 0.36 8.38
CA TYR A 18 -20.55 -0.63 8.76
C TYR A 18 -19.57 -0.87 7.63
N LEU A 19 -18.32 -1.20 8.01
CA LEU A 19 -17.31 -1.61 7.04
C LEU A 19 -17.60 -3.04 6.60
N SER A 20 -17.95 -3.20 5.32
CA SER A 20 -18.24 -4.50 4.74
C SER A 20 -16.98 -5.18 4.22
N ASN A 21 -16.12 -4.42 3.53
CA ASN A 21 -14.97 -5.00 2.84
C ASN A 21 -13.89 -3.96 2.60
N GLU A 22 -12.64 -4.45 2.50
CA GLU A 22 -11.49 -3.65 2.10
C GLU A 22 -10.71 -4.40 1.03
N ALA A 23 -10.18 -3.68 0.06
CA ALA A 23 -9.37 -4.27 -0.99
C ALA A 23 -8.29 -3.31 -1.47
N TYR A 24 -7.18 -3.87 -1.91
CA TYR A 24 -6.12 -3.14 -2.62
C TYR A 24 -6.04 -3.69 -4.03
N MET A 25 -6.11 -2.80 -5.01
CA MET A 25 -5.99 -3.17 -6.42
C MET A 25 -4.78 -2.48 -7.02
N THR A 26 -3.97 -3.24 -7.76
CA THR A 26 -2.78 -2.72 -8.42
C THR A 26 -3.06 -2.54 -9.91
N PHE A 27 -2.76 -1.34 -10.41
CA PHE A 27 -2.93 -0.99 -11.81
C PHE A 27 -1.58 -0.58 -12.40
N VAL A 28 -1.39 -0.90 -13.66
CA VAL A 28 -0.23 -0.46 -14.43
C VAL A 28 -0.72 0.39 -15.59
N ALA A 29 -0.25 1.64 -15.65
CA ALA A 29 -0.54 2.50 -16.79
C ALA A 29 0.29 2.03 -18.00
N LEU A 30 -0.36 1.89 -19.13
CA LEU A 30 0.29 1.46 -20.37
C LEU A 30 0.28 2.58 -21.39
N ASP A 31 1.34 2.67 -22.21
CA ASP A 31 1.37 3.54 -23.36
C ASP A 31 0.61 2.91 -24.55
N PRO A 32 0.43 3.62 -25.68
CA PRO A 32 -0.26 3.04 -26.84
C PRO A 32 0.38 1.77 -27.40
N ASN A 33 1.64 1.49 -27.11
CA ASN A 33 2.35 0.28 -27.52
C ASN A 33 2.25 -0.87 -26.50
N GLY A 34 1.47 -0.69 -25.43
CA GLY A 34 1.30 -1.70 -24.39
C GLY A 34 2.46 -1.80 -23.39
N ARG A 35 3.35 -0.82 -23.36
CA ARG A 35 4.47 -0.80 -22.41
C ARG A 35 4.12 0.00 -21.17
N PRO A 36 4.67 -0.36 -19.99
CA PRO A 36 4.45 0.41 -18.76
C PRO A 36 4.84 1.87 -18.95
N ARG A 37 3.97 2.76 -18.47
CA ARG A 37 4.14 4.21 -18.54
C ARG A 37 4.23 4.79 -17.13
N LYS A 38 5.14 5.76 -16.93
CA LYS A 38 5.24 6.47 -15.67
C LYS A 38 3.99 7.33 -15.45
N VAL A 39 3.41 7.20 -14.24
CA VAL A 39 2.28 8.03 -13.82
C VAL A 39 2.79 9.20 -12.96
N PRO A 40 2.00 10.29 -12.84
CA PRO A 40 2.35 11.39 -11.93
C PRO A 40 2.53 10.88 -10.51
N GLU A 41 3.47 11.47 -9.78
CA GLU A 41 3.70 11.12 -8.38
C GLU A 41 2.52 11.54 -7.51
N LEU A 42 2.17 10.66 -6.57
CA LEU A 42 1.19 10.95 -5.54
C LEU A 42 1.91 11.62 -4.36
N ILE A 43 1.38 12.76 -3.92
CA ILE A 43 1.93 13.49 -2.78
C ILE A 43 0.98 13.33 -1.59
N PRO A 44 1.37 12.55 -0.55
CA PRO A 44 0.55 12.44 0.65
C PRO A 44 0.60 13.74 1.45
N GLU A 45 -0.57 14.25 1.88
CA GLU A 45 -0.69 15.52 2.60
C GLU A 45 -1.03 15.34 4.09
N THR A 46 -1.67 14.24 4.47
CA THR A 46 -2.04 13.96 5.86
C THR A 46 -1.23 12.81 6.43
N GLU A 47 -1.23 12.67 7.76
CA GLU A 47 -0.56 11.55 8.42
C GLU A 47 -1.15 10.21 8.02
N GLU A 48 -2.47 10.12 7.85
CA GLU A 48 -3.13 8.91 7.38
C GLU A 48 -2.74 8.58 5.94
N GLU A 49 -2.71 9.58 5.07
CA GLU A 49 -2.28 9.41 3.69
C GLU A 49 -0.82 8.96 3.61
N LEU A 50 0.05 9.54 4.44
CA LEU A 50 1.46 9.15 4.51
C LEU A 50 1.61 7.69 4.95
N ARG A 51 0.88 7.25 5.97
CA ARG A 51 0.91 5.84 6.41
C ARG A 51 0.44 4.89 5.32
N ARG A 52 -0.61 5.24 4.61
CA ARG A 52 -1.13 4.44 3.49
C ARG A 52 -0.14 4.38 2.33
N PHE A 53 0.52 5.51 2.05
CA PHE A 53 1.54 5.60 1.02
C PHE A 53 2.75 4.71 1.35
N GLU A 54 3.25 4.79 2.58
CA GLU A 54 4.36 3.94 3.03
C GLU A 54 3.99 2.46 3.02
N GLY A 55 2.75 2.12 3.42
CA GLY A 55 2.23 0.77 3.32
C GLY A 55 2.21 0.25 1.88
N ALA A 56 1.82 1.11 0.93
CA ALA A 56 1.84 0.75 -0.49
C ALA A 56 3.26 0.49 -1.00
N LEU A 57 4.24 1.27 -0.56
CA LEU A 57 5.65 1.04 -0.91
C LEU A 57 6.14 -0.32 -0.39
N ARG A 58 5.79 -0.67 0.85
CA ARG A 58 6.14 -1.98 1.42
C ARG A 58 5.51 -3.13 0.64
N ARG A 59 4.23 -3.03 0.29
CA ARG A 59 3.54 -4.04 -0.51
C ARG A 59 4.16 -4.18 -1.90
N ARG A 60 4.54 -3.08 -2.52
CA ARG A 60 5.23 -3.08 -3.81
C ARG A 60 6.56 -3.82 -3.72
N GLN A 61 7.37 -3.53 -2.70
CA GLN A 61 8.66 -4.18 -2.52
C GLN A 61 8.50 -5.68 -2.27
N LEU A 62 7.51 -6.08 -1.48
CA LEU A 62 7.21 -7.49 -1.27
C LEU A 62 6.87 -8.20 -2.58
N ARG A 63 6.03 -7.59 -3.42
CA ARG A 63 5.70 -8.16 -4.74
C ARG A 63 6.94 -8.30 -5.62
N LEU A 64 7.83 -7.31 -5.60
CA LEU A 64 9.07 -7.35 -6.38
C LEU A 64 10.00 -8.48 -5.91
N ILE A 65 10.10 -8.70 -4.61
CA ILE A 65 10.87 -9.81 -4.04
C ILE A 65 10.27 -11.15 -4.47
N LEU A 66 8.97 -11.32 -4.30
CA LEU A 66 8.28 -12.58 -4.65
C LEU A 66 8.35 -12.90 -6.14
N SER A 67 8.42 -11.90 -6.99
CA SER A 67 8.56 -12.07 -8.44
C SER A 67 10.02 -12.19 -8.91
N GLY A 68 10.98 -12.13 -7.99
CA GLY A 68 12.40 -12.21 -8.31
C GLY A 68 13.00 -10.96 -8.93
N ARG A 69 12.29 -9.82 -8.89
CA ARG A 69 12.75 -8.55 -9.47
C ARG A 69 13.56 -7.70 -8.50
N MET A 70 13.55 -8.04 -7.23
CA MET A 70 14.24 -7.31 -6.19
C MET A 70 14.86 -8.30 -5.19
N LYS A 71 16.07 -8.00 -4.73
CA LYS A 71 16.69 -8.77 -3.65
C LYS A 71 16.18 -8.29 -2.30
N PRO A 72 16.04 -9.18 -1.30
CA PRO A 72 15.61 -8.76 0.05
C PRO A 72 16.47 -7.66 0.66
N GLU A 73 17.76 -7.63 0.36
CA GLU A 73 18.69 -6.60 0.86
C GLU A 73 18.34 -5.20 0.34
N ASP A 74 17.70 -5.11 -0.82
CA ASP A 74 17.35 -3.85 -1.47
C ASP A 74 15.97 -3.33 -1.05
N ALA A 75 15.22 -4.11 -0.26
CA ALA A 75 13.87 -3.77 0.16
C ALA A 75 13.88 -2.82 1.37
N THR A 76 14.21 -1.56 1.12
CA THR A 76 14.40 -0.54 2.16
C THR A 76 13.16 -0.28 3.00
N GLU A 77 11.99 -0.26 2.39
CA GLU A 77 10.73 0.02 3.10
C GLU A 77 10.29 -1.16 3.99
N LEU A 78 10.49 -2.39 3.53
CA LEU A 78 10.24 -3.57 4.34
C LEU A 78 11.19 -3.66 5.52
N ARG A 79 12.46 -3.35 5.31
CA ARG A 79 13.46 -3.37 6.37
C ARG A 79 13.17 -2.35 7.46
N LYS A 80 12.68 -1.16 7.10
CA LYS A 80 12.25 -0.15 8.07
C LYS A 80 11.20 -0.69 9.03
N LEU A 81 10.25 -1.46 8.53
CA LEU A 81 9.19 -2.04 9.36
C LEU A 81 9.76 -2.98 10.42
N PHE A 82 10.70 -3.85 10.06
CA PHE A 82 11.36 -4.76 10.99
C PHE A 82 12.25 -4.04 11.99
N ASP A 83 12.99 -3.03 11.54
CA ASP A 83 13.86 -2.23 12.40
C ASP A 83 13.05 -1.48 13.46
N GLU A 84 11.92 -0.90 13.11
CA GLU A 84 11.02 -0.23 14.05
C GLU A 84 10.46 -1.21 15.09
N ASP A 85 9.99 -2.37 14.67
CA ASP A 85 9.47 -3.41 15.56
C ASP A 85 10.57 -3.92 16.50
N PHE A 86 11.77 -4.11 15.99
CA PHE A 86 12.90 -4.56 16.78
C PHE A 86 13.30 -3.53 17.85
N MET A 87 13.30 -2.26 17.50
CA MET A 87 13.57 -1.18 18.45
C MET A 87 12.49 -1.09 19.56
N HIS A 88 11.25 -1.36 19.23
CA HIS A 88 10.17 -1.42 20.21
C HIS A 88 10.36 -2.56 21.20
N ILE A 89 10.79 -3.72 20.76
CA ILE A 89 11.06 -4.88 21.61
C ILE A 89 12.20 -4.59 22.57
N GLU A 90 13.26 -3.93 22.11
CA GLU A 90 14.40 -3.58 22.95
C GLU A 90 14.06 -2.55 24.05
N LYS A 91 13.07 -1.70 23.81
CA LYS A 91 12.64 -0.69 24.77
C LYS A 91 11.62 -1.21 25.81
N ALA A 92 11.05 -2.34 25.53
CA ALA A 92 10.11 -2.97 26.45
C ALA A 92 10.84 -3.76 27.54
#